data_284fd995a321a21b9bee4b99a448d32d
#
_entry.id   284fd995a321a21b9bee4b99a448d32d
#
_cell.length_a   1.000
_cell.length_b   1.000
_cell.length_c   1.000
_cell.angle_alpha   90.00
_cell.angle_beta   90.00
_cell.angle_gamma   90.00
#
_symmetry.space_group_name_H-M   'P 1'
#
loop_
_entity.id
_entity.type
_entity.pdbx_description
1 polymer ?
#
loop_
_entity_poly.entity_id
_entity_poly.type
_entity_poly.pdbx_seq_one_letter_code
_entity_poly.pdbx_strand_id
1 'polypeptide(L)'
;MCKKSTATVIVVDDDASVRRALRTQLQILGFNVSDFRSAEEFLISEFPTGDACLLLDVYMPGMSGVELCRSLVASGRHLPTILISGRDDRQTRQMMRDANPIASLLKPFDEKTLLRAIRKALPNQSNLPH
;
A
#
# COMPACT_ATOMS: atom_id res chain seq x y z
N MET A 1 -3.18 23.75 -18.32
CA MET A 1 -2.19 23.13 -17.42
C MET A 1 -2.53 21.66 -17.18
N CYS A 2 -1.59 20.81 -17.42
CA CYS A 2 -1.79 19.40 -17.19
C CYS A 2 -1.72 19.12 -15.70
N LYS A 3 -2.79 18.54 -15.16
CA LYS A 3 -2.77 18.14 -13.76
C LYS A 3 -2.30 16.71 -13.64
N LYS A 4 -1.19 16.53 -13.00
CA LYS A 4 -0.76 15.19 -12.62
C LYS A 4 -1.48 14.79 -11.34
N SER A 5 -1.64 13.51 -11.15
CA SER A 5 -2.12 13.03 -9.87
C SER A 5 -1.16 13.49 -8.77
N THR A 6 -1.69 14.09 -7.74
CA THR A 6 -0.91 14.44 -6.54
C THR A 6 -0.94 13.30 -5.53
N ALA A 7 -1.67 12.24 -5.84
CA ALA A 7 -1.78 11.11 -4.93
C ALA A 7 -0.47 10.35 -4.83
N THR A 8 -0.16 9.93 -3.63
CA THR A 8 1.05 9.16 -3.34
C THR A 8 0.67 7.74 -2.97
N VAL A 9 1.35 6.78 -3.58
CA VAL A 9 1.27 5.39 -3.16
C VAL A 9 2.54 5.08 -2.37
N ILE A 10 2.36 4.65 -1.14
CA ILE A 10 3.46 4.31 -0.25
C ILE A 10 3.61 2.79 -0.27
N VAL A 11 4.76 2.31 -0.66
CA VAL A 11 5.04 0.87 -0.76
C VAL A 11 5.93 0.47 0.40
N VAL A 12 5.48 -0.48 1.21
CA VAL A 12 6.28 -1.04 2.30
C VAL A 12 6.42 -2.54 2.08
N ASP A 13 7.61 -2.98 1.74
CA ASP A 13 7.90 -4.38 1.42
C ASP A 13 9.40 -4.59 1.62
N ASP A 14 9.78 -5.66 2.29
CA ASP A 14 11.19 -5.95 2.55
C ASP A 14 11.94 -6.50 1.33
N ASP A 15 11.23 -6.92 0.31
CA ASP A 15 11.85 -7.44 -0.93
C ASP A 15 12.16 -6.28 -1.87
N ALA A 16 13.45 -6.01 -2.08
CA ALA A 16 13.90 -4.90 -2.92
C ALA A 16 13.44 -5.03 -4.37
N SER A 17 13.37 -6.25 -4.89
CA SER A 17 12.92 -6.48 -6.27
C SER A 17 11.45 -6.14 -6.43
N VAL A 18 10.63 -6.53 -5.47
CA VAL A 18 9.20 -6.21 -5.47
C VAL A 18 9.00 -4.70 -5.36
N ARG A 19 9.71 -4.05 -4.43
CA ARG A 19 9.59 -2.59 -4.28
C ARG A 19 9.93 -1.86 -5.57
N ARG A 20 11.03 -2.26 -6.21
CA ARG A 20 11.50 -1.61 -7.45
C ARG A 20 10.49 -1.78 -8.58
N ALA A 21 9.95 -3.00 -8.72
CA ALA A 21 8.97 -3.29 -9.76
C ALA A 21 7.69 -2.47 -9.55
N LEU A 22 7.20 -2.43 -8.32
CA LEU A 22 6.01 -1.66 -7.98
C LEU A 22 6.23 -0.16 -8.18
N ARG A 23 7.38 0.35 -7.75
CA ARG A 23 7.70 1.76 -7.91
C ARG A 23 7.68 2.15 -9.39
N THR A 24 8.34 1.37 -10.23
CA THR A 24 8.38 1.64 -11.66
C THR A 24 6.98 1.62 -12.27
N GLN A 25 6.21 0.59 -11.96
CA GLN A 25 4.86 0.43 -12.49
C GLN A 25 3.95 1.58 -12.07
N LEU A 26 3.99 1.95 -10.81
CA LEU A 26 3.14 3.00 -10.27
C LEU A 26 3.52 4.38 -10.80
N GLN A 27 4.81 4.64 -10.98
CA GLN A 27 5.27 5.89 -11.58
C GLN A 27 4.80 6.02 -13.03
N ILE A 28 4.85 4.93 -13.78
CA ILE A 28 4.34 4.92 -15.16
C ILE A 28 2.84 5.25 -15.17
N LEU A 29 2.11 4.78 -14.18
CA LEU A 29 0.67 5.04 -14.07
C LEU A 29 0.34 6.44 -13.56
N GLY A 30 1.35 7.24 -13.23
CA GLY A 30 1.16 8.64 -12.88
C GLY A 30 1.11 8.96 -11.40
N PHE A 31 1.41 7.99 -10.54
CA PHE A 31 1.42 8.23 -9.10
C PHE A 31 2.79 8.70 -8.62
N ASN A 32 2.77 9.48 -7.56
CA ASN A 32 3.96 9.68 -6.75
C ASN A 32 4.17 8.43 -5.91
N VAL A 33 5.41 8.00 -5.75
CA VAL A 33 5.70 6.77 -5.01
C VAL A 33 6.77 7.05 -3.98
N SER A 34 6.50 6.62 -2.75
CA SER A 34 7.50 6.53 -1.68
C SER A 34 7.61 5.06 -1.31
N ASP A 35 8.81 4.55 -1.12
CA ASP A 35 8.95 3.15 -0.75
C ASP A 35 9.88 2.96 0.44
N PHE A 36 9.59 1.96 1.23
CA PHE A 36 10.28 1.66 2.47
C PHE A 36 10.48 0.15 2.57
N ARG A 37 11.59 -0.26 3.16
CA ARG A 37 11.92 -1.68 3.31
C ARG A 37 11.38 -2.29 4.59
N SER A 38 10.83 -1.47 5.50
CA SER A 38 10.28 -1.95 6.75
C SER A 38 9.21 -1.03 7.27
N ALA A 39 8.36 -1.55 8.13
CA ALA A 39 7.35 -0.75 8.82
C ALA A 39 8.03 0.31 9.71
N GLU A 40 9.10 -0.06 10.37
CA GLU A 40 9.84 0.85 11.25
C GLU A 40 10.40 2.04 10.48
N GLU A 41 10.98 1.78 9.30
CA GLU A 41 11.51 2.85 8.45
C GLU A 41 10.38 3.80 8.01
N PHE A 42 9.23 3.25 7.65
CA PHE A 42 8.08 4.06 7.28
C PHE A 42 7.61 4.93 8.45
N LEU A 43 7.52 4.37 9.64
CA LEU A 43 6.97 5.11 10.80
C LEU A 43 7.81 6.31 11.21
N ILE A 44 9.11 6.31 10.96
CA ILE A 44 9.97 7.44 11.26
C ILE A 44 10.07 8.44 10.12
N SER A 45 9.44 8.16 8.99
CA SER A 45 9.45 9.07 7.84
C SER A 45 8.40 10.16 7.99
N GLU A 46 8.53 11.21 7.19
CA GLU A 46 7.47 12.20 7.07
C GLU A 46 6.35 11.62 6.22
N PHE A 47 5.12 11.73 6.72
CA PHE A 47 3.96 11.29 5.96
C PHE A 47 3.66 12.30 4.87
N PRO A 48 3.23 11.85 3.68
CA PRO A 48 2.88 12.77 2.62
C PRO A 48 1.68 13.61 2.99
N THR A 49 1.68 14.84 2.49
CA THR A 49 0.49 15.68 2.55
C THR A 49 -0.39 15.38 1.36
N GLY A 50 -1.68 15.47 1.54
CA GLY A 50 -2.63 15.17 0.46
C GLY A 50 -3.01 13.70 0.42
N ASP A 51 -3.60 13.28 -0.69
CA ASP A 51 -4.12 11.94 -0.82
C ASP A 51 -2.99 10.92 -0.90
N ALA A 52 -3.11 9.88 -0.10
CA ALA A 52 -2.13 8.81 -0.06
C ALA A 52 -2.80 7.49 0.30
N CYS A 53 -2.22 6.40 -0.19
CA CYS A 53 -2.59 5.06 0.25
C CYS A 53 -1.34 4.22 0.46
N LEU A 54 -1.50 3.17 1.21
CA LEU A 54 -0.42 2.30 1.65
C LEU A 54 -0.56 0.94 0.99
N LEU A 55 0.48 0.50 0.29
CA LEU A 55 0.63 -0.87 -0.20
C LEU A 55 1.58 -1.58 0.75
N LEU A 56 1.10 -2.56 1.47
CA LEU A 56 1.80 -3.07 2.64
C LEU A 56 1.87 -4.58 2.62
N ASP A 57 3.09 -5.12 2.58
CA ASP A 57 3.31 -6.55 2.69
C ASP A 57 2.98 -7.02 4.11
N VAL A 58 2.26 -8.12 4.22
CA VAL A 58 1.84 -8.66 5.52
C VAL A 58 3.04 -9.20 6.28
N TYR A 59 3.91 -9.95 5.59
CA TYR A 59 5.04 -10.63 6.25
C TYR A 59 6.34 -9.90 5.98
N MET A 60 6.89 -9.31 7.03
CA MET A 60 8.17 -8.62 7.01
C MET A 60 8.91 -8.91 8.31
N PRO A 61 10.25 -8.93 8.28
CA PRO A 61 11.01 -9.02 9.53
C PRO A 61 10.71 -7.83 10.45
N GLY A 62 10.67 -8.07 11.73
CA GLY A 62 10.30 -7.05 12.70
C GLY A 62 8.80 -6.82 12.72
N MET A 63 8.36 -5.58 12.59
CA MET A 63 6.93 -5.26 12.61
C MET A 63 6.27 -5.75 11.33
N SER A 64 5.21 -6.56 11.46
CA SER A 64 4.44 -7.05 10.33
C SER A 64 3.53 -5.96 9.77
N GLY A 65 2.99 -6.23 8.57
CA GLY A 65 2.02 -5.32 7.98
C GLY A 65 0.78 -5.13 8.82
N VAL A 66 0.29 -6.21 9.44
CA VAL A 66 -0.88 -6.14 10.31
C VAL A 66 -0.61 -5.29 11.55
N GLU A 67 0.59 -5.46 12.14
CA GLU A 67 0.99 -4.65 13.29
C GLU A 67 1.11 -3.18 12.92
N LEU A 68 1.62 -2.88 11.73
CA LEU A 68 1.69 -1.50 11.25
C LEU A 68 0.29 -0.89 11.11
N CYS A 69 -0.66 -1.64 10.56
CA CYS A 69 -2.05 -1.18 10.46
C CYS A 69 -2.60 -0.80 11.83
N ARG A 70 -2.38 -1.65 12.82
CA ARG A 70 -2.85 -1.39 14.19
C ARG A 70 -2.18 -0.15 14.79
N SER A 71 -0.89 0.01 14.53
CA SER A 71 -0.14 1.17 15.01
C SER A 71 -0.69 2.47 14.43
N LEU A 72 -1.02 2.47 13.14
CA LEU A 72 -1.57 3.65 12.48
C LEU A 72 -2.94 4.01 13.06
N VAL A 73 -3.80 3.02 13.25
CA VAL A 73 -5.12 3.25 13.85
C VAL A 73 -4.98 3.80 15.27
N ALA A 74 -4.10 3.19 16.06
CA ALA A 74 -3.89 3.61 17.45
C ALA A 74 -3.36 5.03 17.55
N SER A 75 -2.58 5.49 16.58
CA SER A 75 -2.02 6.85 16.58
C SER A 75 -2.95 7.87 15.92
N GLY A 76 -4.14 7.45 15.47
CA GLY A 76 -5.10 8.35 14.82
C GLY A 76 -4.74 8.74 13.40
N ARG A 77 -3.80 8.03 12.78
CA ARG A 77 -3.39 8.30 11.41
C ARG A 77 -4.24 7.47 10.45
N HIS A 78 -4.94 8.16 9.56
CA HIS A 78 -5.84 7.51 8.62
C HIS A 78 -5.20 7.41 7.25
N LEU A 79 -4.65 6.23 6.95
CA LEU A 79 -4.14 5.92 5.63
C LEU A 79 -4.90 4.70 5.10
N PRO A 80 -5.63 4.86 3.99
CA PRO A 80 -6.23 3.69 3.36
C PRO A 80 -5.14 2.67 3.05
N THR A 81 -5.31 1.44 3.49
CA THR A 81 -4.28 0.42 3.42
C THR A 81 -4.73 -0.73 2.56
N ILE A 82 -3.86 -1.13 1.63
CA ILE A 82 -4.02 -2.32 0.81
C ILE A 82 -2.98 -3.32 1.32
N LEU A 83 -3.43 -4.44 1.86
CA LEU A 83 -2.54 -5.49 2.33
C LEU A 83 -2.20 -6.44 1.19
N ILE A 84 -0.95 -6.85 1.13
CA ILE A 84 -0.45 -7.76 0.10
C ILE A 84 0.18 -8.95 0.76
N SER A 85 -0.13 -10.16 0.28
CA SER A 85 0.46 -11.37 0.81
C SER A 85 0.79 -12.34 -0.30
N GLY A 86 1.91 -13.05 -0.16
CA GLY A 86 2.22 -14.20 -0.99
C GLY A 86 1.66 -15.50 -0.43
N ARG A 87 0.99 -15.46 0.72
CA ARG A 87 0.42 -16.63 1.38
C ARG A 87 -1.09 -16.54 1.41
N ASP A 88 -1.75 -17.66 1.14
CA ASP A 88 -3.20 -17.75 1.09
C ASP A 88 -3.71 -18.84 2.03
N ASP A 89 -3.12 -18.94 3.21
CA ASP A 89 -3.61 -19.87 4.23
C ASP A 89 -4.67 -19.19 5.09
N ARG A 90 -5.39 -20.03 5.85
CA ARG A 90 -6.50 -19.56 6.68
C ARG A 90 -6.06 -18.50 7.69
N GLN A 91 -4.93 -18.73 8.32
CA GLN A 91 -4.42 -17.82 9.35
C GLN A 91 -4.10 -16.45 8.76
N THR A 92 -3.43 -16.43 7.61
CA THR A 92 -3.10 -15.18 6.93
C THR A 92 -4.37 -14.43 6.53
N ARG A 93 -5.34 -15.13 5.95
CA ARG A 93 -6.61 -14.49 5.56
C ARG A 93 -7.33 -13.90 6.75
N GLN A 94 -7.31 -14.60 7.88
CA GLN A 94 -7.94 -14.10 9.10
C GLN A 94 -7.23 -12.85 9.62
N MET A 95 -5.91 -12.87 9.66
CA MET A 95 -5.12 -11.72 10.09
C MET A 95 -5.40 -10.49 9.22
N MET A 96 -5.49 -10.70 7.91
CA MET A 96 -5.76 -9.61 6.97
C MET A 96 -7.15 -9.04 7.18
N ARG A 97 -8.15 -9.89 7.38
CA ARG A 97 -9.51 -9.42 7.65
C ARG A 97 -9.60 -8.64 8.96
N ASP A 98 -8.91 -9.12 9.98
CA ASP A 98 -8.93 -8.47 11.30
C ASP A 98 -8.28 -7.09 11.26
N ALA A 99 -7.34 -6.86 10.36
CA ALA A 99 -6.72 -5.55 10.18
C ALA A 99 -7.64 -4.57 9.46
N ASN A 100 -8.71 -5.06 8.84
CA ASN A 100 -9.72 -4.26 8.15
C ASN A 100 -9.14 -3.31 7.10
N PRO A 101 -8.35 -3.83 6.14
CA PRO A 101 -7.82 -3.00 5.07
C PRO A 101 -8.89 -2.59 4.09
N ILE A 102 -8.60 -1.58 3.26
CA ILE A 102 -9.51 -1.18 2.20
C ILE A 102 -9.56 -2.25 1.09
N ALA A 103 -8.48 -2.98 0.89
CA ALA A 103 -8.40 -4.09 -0.05
C ALA A 103 -7.27 -5.02 0.34
N SER A 104 -7.33 -6.24 -0.17
CA SER A 104 -6.29 -7.26 0.04
C SER A 104 -5.93 -7.87 -1.30
N LEU A 105 -4.64 -8.04 -1.55
CA LEU A 105 -4.14 -8.63 -2.79
C LEU A 105 -3.28 -9.84 -2.49
N LEU A 106 -3.39 -10.84 -3.34
CA LEU A 106 -2.57 -12.05 -3.25
C LEU A 106 -1.52 -12.00 -4.37
N LYS A 107 -0.26 -12.19 -4.03
CA LYS A 107 0.82 -12.25 -5.02
C LYS A 107 0.78 -13.60 -5.76
N PRO A 108 1.03 -13.64 -7.06
CA PRO A 108 1.19 -12.49 -7.95
C PRO A 108 -0.16 -11.88 -8.34
N PHE A 109 -0.19 -10.58 -8.55
CA PHE A 109 -1.39 -9.89 -9.01
C PHE A 109 -1.07 -9.10 -10.29
N ASP A 110 -2.08 -8.88 -11.12
CA ASP A 110 -1.90 -8.12 -12.34
C ASP A 110 -2.18 -6.63 -12.12
N GLU A 111 -1.90 -5.84 -13.13
CA GLU A 111 -2.07 -4.39 -13.07
C GLU A 111 -3.53 -4.00 -12.83
N LYS A 112 -4.47 -4.70 -13.46
CA LYS A 112 -5.90 -4.40 -13.29
C LYS A 112 -6.34 -4.57 -11.85
N THR A 113 -5.89 -5.63 -11.21
CA THR A 113 -6.19 -5.92 -9.81
C THR A 113 -5.60 -4.84 -8.91
N LEU A 114 -4.36 -4.45 -9.17
CA LEU A 114 -3.68 -3.39 -8.41
C LEU A 114 -4.42 -2.06 -8.57
N LEU A 115 -4.74 -1.66 -9.79
CA LEU A 115 -5.44 -0.40 -10.04
C LEU A 115 -6.82 -0.36 -9.41
N ARG A 116 -7.53 -1.49 -9.42
CA ARG A 116 -8.85 -1.57 -8.78
C ARG A 116 -8.73 -1.31 -7.28
N ALA A 117 -7.72 -1.88 -6.64
CA ALA A 117 -7.47 -1.66 -5.22
C ALA A 117 -7.11 -0.20 -4.94
N ILE A 118 -6.25 0.40 -5.77
CA ILE A 118 -5.85 1.79 -5.59
C ILE A 118 -7.04 2.73 -5.79
N ARG A 119 -7.90 2.49 -6.78
CA ARG A 119 -9.10 3.30 -6.97
C ARG A 119 -10.03 3.23 -5.77
N LYS A 120 -10.11 2.07 -5.15
CA LYS A 120 -10.91 1.92 -3.93
C LYS A 120 -10.31 2.71 -2.77
N ALA A 121 -8.98 2.75 -2.69
CA ALA A 121 -8.28 3.50 -1.64
C ALA A 121 -8.27 5.00 -1.89
N LEU A 122 -8.30 5.42 -3.16
CA LEU A 122 -8.19 6.82 -3.57
C LEU A 122 -9.38 7.20 -4.46
N PRO A 123 -10.61 7.18 -3.93
CA PRO A 123 -11.80 7.34 -4.78
C PRO A 123 -11.95 8.73 -5.40
N ASN A 124 -11.23 9.73 -4.87
CA ASN A 124 -11.33 11.11 -5.35
C ASN A 124 -10.34 11.44 -6.47
N GLN A 125 -9.59 10.45 -6.95
CA GLN A 125 -8.61 10.66 -8.02
C GLN A 125 -9.28 10.45 -9.37
N SER A 126 -9.81 11.53 -9.95
CA SER A 126 -10.58 11.46 -11.19
C SER A 126 -9.74 11.14 -12.41
N ASN A 127 -8.43 11.31 -12.34
CA ASN A 127 -7.52 11.07 -13.45
C ASN A 127 -6.84 9.71 -13.41
N LEU A 128 -7.37 8.78 -12.61
CA LEU A 128 -6.86 7.41 -12.61
C LEU A 128 -7.25 6.71 -13.92
N PRO A 129 -6.36 5.88 -14.47
CA PRO A 129 -6.69 5.10 -15.66
C PRO A 129 -7.81 4.09 -15.37
N HIS A 130 -8.54 3.79 -16.42
CA HIS A 130 -9.65 2.84 -16.34
C HIS A 130 -9.27 1.45 -16.80
#